data_5d72f09045bc3392476d69d46b365669
#
_entry.id   5d72f09045bc3392476d69d46b365669
#
_cell.length_a   1.000
_cell.length_b   1.000
_cell.length_c   1.000
_cell.angle_alpha   90.00
_cell.angle_beta   90.00
_cell.angle_gamma   90.00
#
_symmetry.space_group_name_H-M   'P 1'
#
loop_
_entity.id
_entity.type
_entity.pdbx_description
1 polymer ?
#
loop_
_entity_poly.entity_id
_entity_poly.type
_entity_poly.pdbx_seq_one_letter_code
_entity_poly.pdbx_strand_id
1 'polypeptide(L)'
;MQVSLAFVLLLLASAVLVLSLVALFLRRRTTLPYGEVVYSDADGRARPLISPRRPLSGKPDYVLRIRGGGQIPVEFKSYRYGARPPHPDLIQLGAYLVLLDDLYDWPPPYGVLRYRDRALRVPYTPALREEVLRLLEAVRTGGGEPPEGTDSAALCRACPFQPVCADGARWRQFTRA
;
A
#
# COMPACT_ATOMS: atom_id res chain seq x y z
N MET A 1 -44.30 -38.18 -0.90
CA MET A 1 -43.90 -37.09 0.02
C MET A 1 -43.95 -35.76 -0.75
N GLN A 2 -45.03 -34.96 -0.55
CA GLN A 2 -45.11 -33.65 -1.18
C GLN A 2 -44.37 -32.67 -0.28
N VAL A 3 -43.24 -32.17 -0.75
CA VAL A 3 -42.54 -31.06 -0.09
C VAL A 3 -43.42 -29.83 -0.20
N SER A 4 -43.82 -29.25 0.93
CA SER A 4 -44.66 -28.05 0.93
C SER A 4 -43.96 -26.90 0.22
N LEU A 5 -44.65 -26.22 -0.68
CA LEU A 5 -44.15 -25.01 -1.39
C LEU A 5 -43.60 -23.99 -0.38
N ALA A 6 -44.23 -23.85 0.77
CA ALA A 6 -43.79 -22.98 1.87
C ALA A 6 -42.38 -23.36 2.39
N PHE A 7 -42.08 -24.66 2.50
CA PHE A 7 -40.78 -25.15 2.94
C PHE A 7 -39.66 -24.81 1.90
N VAL A 8 -39.97 -24.98 0.62
CA VAL A 8 -39.04 -24.60 -0.45
C VAL A 8 -38.75 -23.10 -0.48
N LEU A 9 -39.81 -22.29 -0.32
CA LEU A 9 -39.64 -20.82 -0.26
C LEU A 9 -38.85 -20.40 0.98
N LEU A 10 -38.99 -21.02 2.11
CA LEU A 10 -38.22 -20.74 3.33
C LEU A 10 -36.72 -21.06 3.13
N LEU A 11 -36.42 -22.20 2.51
CA LEU A 11 -35.04 -22.58 2.19
C LEU A 11 -34.37 -21.60 1.19
N LEU A 12 -35.11 -21.17 0.17
CA LEU A 12 -34.58 -20.17 -0.79
C LEU A 12 -34.34 -18.83 -0.10
N ALA A 13 -35.28 -18.37 0.74
CA ALA A 13 -35.10 -17.11 1.46
C ALA A 13 -33.89 -17.16 2.42
N SER A 14 -33.69 -18.27 3.13
CA SER A 14 -32.55 -18.46 4.03
C SER A 14 -31.23 -18.51 3.25
N ALA A 15 -31.18 -19.17 2.10
CA ALA A 15 -30.01 -19.21 1.24
C ALA A 15 -29.63 -17.81 0.69
N VAL A 16 -30.61 -17.03 0.23
CA VAL A 16 -30.41 -15.65 -0.20
C VAL A 16 -29.88 -14.77 0.93
N LEU A 17 -30.45 -14.91 2.14
CA LEU A 17 -29.98 -14.17 3.30
C LEU A 17 -28.52 -14.51 3.64
N VAL A 18 -28.16 -15.79 3.70
CA VAL A 18 -26.81 -16.24 4.00
C VAL A 18 -25.84 -15.75 2.92
N LEU A 19 -26.17 -15.88 1.64
CA LEU A 19 -25.34 -15.39 0.55
C LEU A 19 -25.14 -13.87 0.61
N SER A 20 -26.19 -13.13 0.96
CA SER A 20 -26.13 -11.67 1.14
C SER A 20 -25.22 -11.29 2.30
N LEU A 21 -25.32 -11.98 3.44
CA LEU A 21 -24.47 -11.75 4.61
C LEU A 21 -23.00 -12.11 4.31
N VAL A 22 -22.75 -13.21 3.62
CA VAL A 22 -21.40 -13.60 3.16
C VAL A 22 -20.85 -12.56 2.19
N ALA A 23 -21.65 -12.11 1.21
CA ALA A 23 -21.25 -11.08 0.27
C ALA A 23 -20.91 -9.75 0.96
N LEU A 24 -21.72 -9.33 1.94
CA LEU A 24 -21.47 -8.14 2.76
C LEU A 24 -20.19 -8.30 3.61
N PHE A 25 -19.98 -9.46 4.19
CA PHE A 25 -18.79 -9.76 5.00
C PHE A 25 -17.51 -9.75 4.12
N LEU A 26 -17.54 -10.40 2.96
CA LEU A 26 -16.44 -10.38 1.99
C LEU A 26 -16.18 -8.95 1.47
N ARG A 27 -17.22 -8.23 1.15
CA ARG A 27 -17.11 -6.80 0.77
C ARG A 27 -16.41 -5.98 1.84
N ARG A 28 -16.77 -6.10 3.10
CA ARG A 28 -16.13 -5.36 4.21
C ARG A 28 -14.64 -5.66 4.35
N ARG A 29 -14.19 -6.86 3.97
CA ARG A 29 -12.78 -7.26 4.03
C ARG A 29 -11.95 -6.85 2.81
N THR A 30 -12.60 -6.59 1.67
CA THR A 30 -11.91 -6.36 0.39
C THR A 30 -12.10 -4.97 -0.17
N THR A 31 -12.96 -4.13 0.40
CA THR A 31 -13.35 -2.86 -0.22
C THR A 31 -12.31 -1.77 -0.03
N LEU A 32 -11.89 -1.26 -1.18
CA LEU A 32 -11.37 0.10 -1.27
C LEU A 32 -12.47 1.08 -0.85
N PRO A 33 -12.13 2.21 -0.25
CA PRO A 33 -13.11 3.26 0.07
C PRO A 33 -13.78 3.73 -1.23
N TYR A 34 -15.08 4.04 -1.13
CA TYR A 34 -15.80 4.64 -2.26
C TYR A 34 -15.23 6.03 -2.54
N GLY A 35 -14.86 6.25 -3.80
CA GLY A 35 -14.32 7.52 -4.25
C GLY A 35 -14.18 7.55 -5.77
N GLU A 36 -14.03 8.75 -6.30
CA GLU A 36 -13.67 8.97 -7.70
C GLU A 36 -12.17 8.76 -7.86
N VAL A 37 -11.74 8.02 -8.87
CA VAL A 37 -10.32 7.89 -9.22
C VAL A 37 -9.88 9.20 -9.88
N VAL A 38 -9.04 9.97 -9.21
CA VAL A 38 -8.49 11.25 -9.74
C VAL A 38 -7.06 11.10 -10.27
N TYR A 39 -6.39 10.00 -9.94
CA TYR A 39 -5.08 9.64 -10.46
C TYR A 39 -4.93 8.11 -10.49
N SER A 40 -4.28 7.59 -11.52
CA SER A 40 -3.97 6.15 -11.64
C SER A 40 -2.64 5.94 -12.37
N ASP A 41 -1.76 5.11 -11.80
CA ASP A 41 -0.54 4.59 -12.45
C ASP A 41 -0.63 3.07 -12.69
N ALA A 42 -1.84 2.52 -12.79
CA ALA A 42 -2.06 1.08 -12.96
C ALA A 42 -1.40 0.49 -14.22
N ASP A 43 -1.14 1.30 -15.24
CA ASP A 43 -0.43 0.92 -16.47
C ASP A 43 1.05 1.37 -16.47
N GLY A 44 1.55 1.95 -15.36
CA GLY A 44 2.93 2.44 -15.22
C GLY A 44 3.27 3.69 -16.02
N ARG A 45 2.30 4.32 -16.69
CA ARG A 45 2.52 5.44 -17.63
C ARG A 45 2.16 6.81 -17.08
N ALA A 46 1.59 6.89 -15.89
CA ALA A 46 1.23 8.17 -15.30
C ALA A 46 2.46 9.04 -15.05
N ARG A 47 2.29 10.35 -15.14
CA ARG A 47 3.32 11.28 -14.72
C ARG A 47 3.43 11.28 -13.19
N PRO A 48 4.64 11.34 -12.62
CA PRO A 48 4.77 11.42 -11.18
C PRO A 48 4.09 12.68 -10.63
N LEU A 49 3.46 12.54 -9.49
CA LEU A 49 3.05 13.68 -8.68
C LEU A 49 4.31 14.29 -8.08
N ILE A 50 4.41 15.62 -8.06
CA ILE A 50 5.60 16.34 -7.59
C ILE A 50 5.15 17.36 -6.54
N SER A 51 5.76 17.31 -5.35
CA SER A 51 5.50 18.29 -4.31
C SER A 51 6.03 19.67 -4.71
N PRO A 52 5.22 20.74 -4.56
CA PRO A 52 5.72 22.10 -4.74
C PRO A 52 6.52 22.63 -3.52
N ARG A 53 6.49 21.90 -2.40
CA ARG A 53 7.05 22.36 -1.11
C ARG A 53 8.36 21.71 -0.74
N ARG A 54 8.64 20.50 -1.30
CA ARG A 54 9.84 19.72 -0.94
C ARG A 54 10.28 18.80 -2.06
N PRO A 55 11.52 18.31 -2.05
CA PRO A 55 12.05 17.42 -3.09
C PRO A 55 11.46 16.01 -2.94
N LEU A 56 10.16 15.89 -3.11
CA LEU A 56 9.40 14.66 -3.02
C LEU A 56 8.55 14.50 -4.28
N SER A 57 8.69 13.37 -4.94
CA SER A 57 7.83 12.96 -6.04
C SER A 57 7.46 11.49 -5.88
N GLY A 58 6.34 11.09 -6.45
CA GLY A 58 5.90 9.71 -6.34
C GLY A 58 4.76 9.39 -7.29
N LYS A 59 4.52 8.08 -7.45
CA LYS A 59 3.48 7.51 -8.30
C LYS A 59 2.70 6.50 -7.48
N PRO A 60 1.69 6.92 -6.68
CA PRO A 60 0.78 5.98 -6.04
C PRO A 60 0.01 5.21 -7.12
N ASP A 61 -0.34 3.94 -6.88
CA ASP A 61 -1.13 3.17 -7.83
C ASP A 61 -2.46 3.87 -8.15
N TYR A 62 -3.12 4.43 -7.12
CA TYR A 62 -4.32 5.25 -7.28
C TYR A 62 -4.35 6.41 -6.27
N VAL A 63 -5.01 7.51 -6.65
CA VAL A 63 -5.52 8.51 -5.72
C VAL A 63 -7.03 8.58 -5.88
N LEU A 64 -7.75 8.43 -4.78
CA LEU A 64 -9.20 8.50 -4.73
C LEU A 64 -9.65 9.79 -4.07
N ARG A 65 -10.58 10.51 -4.70
CA ARG A 65 -11.35 11.59 -4.07
C ARG A 65 -12.51 10.99 -3.31
N ILE A 66 -12.50 11.09 -2.00
CA ILE A 66 -13.58 10.61 -1.13
C ILE A 66 -14.66 11.67 -0.93
N ARG A 67 -15.83 11.25 -0.44
CA ARG A 67 -16.88 12.21 -0.04
C ARG A 67 -16.35 13.17 1.01
N GLY A 68 -16.60 14.46 0.84
CA GLY A 68 -16.02 15.51 1.68
C GLY A 68 -14.75 16.17 1.11
N GLY A 69 -14.29 15.74 -0.10
CA GLY A 69 -13.24 16.44 -0.86
C GLY A 69 -11.81 15.98 -0.60
N GLY A 70 -11.58 15.15 0.41
CA GLY A 70 -10.24 14.64 0.70
C GLY A 70 -9.75 13.66 -0.37
N GLN A 71 -8.47 13.75 -0.74
CA GLN A 71 -7.78 12.77 -1.59
C GLN A 71 -7.02 11.78 -0.72
N ILE A 72 -7.12 10.49 -1.05
CA ILE A 72 -6.41 9.43 -0.34
C ILE A 72 -5.60 8.58 -1.31
N PRO A 73 -4.34 8.25 -0.99
CA PRO A 73 -3.54 7.35 -1.79
C PRO A 73 -3.91 5.90 -1.49
N VAL A 74 -3.87 5.08 -2.54
CA VAL A 74 -4.02 3.63 -2.47
C VAL A 74 -2.81 2.99 -3.11
N GLU A 75 -2.16 2.10 -2.37
CA GLU A 75 -0.98 1.35 -2.80
C GLU A 75 -1.26 -0.15 -2.75
N PHE A 76 -1.01 -0.85 -3.85
CA PHE A 76 -1.21 -2.29 -3.99
C PHE A 76 0.07 -3.06 -3.70
N LYS A 77 -0.07 -4.12 -2.94
CA LYS A 77 1.03 -5.05 -2.63
C LYS A 77 0.71 -6.43 -3.19
N SER A 78 1.64 -6.98 -3.96
CA SER A 78 1.49 -8.28 -4.63
C SER A 78 1.53 -9.49 -3.69
N TYR A 79 1.78 -9.28 -2.40
CA TYR A 79 1.88 -10.32 -1.38
C TYR A 79 0.74 -10.25 -0.37
N ARG A 80 0.62 -11.29 0.45
CA ARG A 80 -0.40 -11.38 1.50
C ARG A 80 0.02 -10.60 2.73
N TYR A 81 -0.97 -10.06 3.43
CA TYR A 81 -0.76 -9.39 4.70
C TYR A 81 -0.23 -10.37 5.76
N GLY A 82 0.82 -9.98 6.44
CA GLY A 82 1.35 -10.71 7.60
C GLY A 82 0.67 -10.32 8.91
N ALA A 83 1.39 -10.48 10.02
CA ALA A 83 0.91 -10.05 11.34
C ALA A 83 0.88 -8.52 11.49
N ARG A 84 1.78 -7.82 10.80
CA ARG A 84 1.88 -6.35 10.76
C ARG A 84 2.27 -5.90 9.35
N PRO A 85 1.88 -4.68 8.94
CA PRO A 85 2.39 -4.11 7.70
C PRO A 85 3.92 -3.93 7.82
N PRO A 86 4.69 -4.30 6.79
CA PRO A 86 6.12 -4.01 6.76
C PRO A 86 6.37 -2.51 6.88
N HIS A 87 7.41 -2.13 7.62
CA HIS A 87 7.78 -0.73 7.80
C HIS A 87 8.02 0.01 6.47
N PRO A 88 8.70 -0.56 5.45
CA PRO A 88 8.84 0.08 4.16
C PRO A 88 7.51 0.40 3.47
N ASP A 89 6.48 -0.45 3.62
CA ASP A 89 5.15 -0.18 3.05
C ASP A 89 4.49 1.02 3.72
N LEU A 90 4.64 1.13 5.06
CA LEU A 90 4.12 2.28 5.80
C LEU A 90 4.81 3.57 5.40
N ILE A 91 6.13 3.56 5.23
CA ILE A 91 6.91 4.73 4.81
C ILE A 91 6.57 5.12 3.37
N GLN A 92 6.44 4.17 2.46
CA GLN A 92 6.04 4.46 1.08
C GLN A 92 4.65 5.12 1.05
N LEU A 93 3.67 4.54 1.73
CA LEU A 93 2.33 5.14 1.82
C LEU A 93 2.36 6.49 2.53
N GLY A 94 3.18 6.60 3.60
CA GLY A 94 3.41 7.85 4.32
C GLY A 94 3.97 8.96 3.41
N ALA A 95 4.92 8.62 2.54
CA ALA A 95 5.45 9.55 1.55
C ALA A 95 4.37 10.04 0.57
N TYR A 96 3.47 9.17 0.13
CA TYR A 96 2.33 9.59 -0.69
C TYR A 96 1.33 10.46 0.09
N LEU A 97 1.11 10.18 1.37
CA LEU A 97 0.28 11.03 2.23
C LEU A 97 0.87 12.44 2.38
N VAL A 98 2.18 12.55 2.62
CA VAL A 98 2.90 13.84 2.66
C VAL A 98 2.83 14.55 1.30
N LEU A 99 2.97 13.81 0.21
CA LEU A 99 2.90 14.36 -1.15
C LEU A 99 1.51 14.95 -1.45
N LEU A 100 0.44 14.24 -1.08
CA LEU A 100 -0.93 14.74 -1.27
C LEU A 100 -1.26 15.90 -0.32
N ASP A 101 -0.73 15.92 0.91
CA ASP A 101 -0.81 17.05 1.85
C ASP A 101 -0.14 18.31 1.29
N ASP A 102 0.90 18.16 0.47
CA ASP A 102 1.55 19.28 -0.21
C ASP A 102 0.81 19.77 -1.46
N LEU A 103 0.09 18.87 -2.13
CA LEU A 103 -0.55 19.15 -3.41
C LEU A 103 -1.98 19.69 -3.28
N TYR A 104 -2.67 19.35 -2.18
CA TYR A 104 -4.08 19.66 -2.01
C TYR A 104 -4.31 20.49 -0.75
N ASP A 105 -5.36 21.29 -0.74
CA ASP A 105 -5.71 22.16 0.39
C ASP A 105 -6.18 21.39 1.63
N TRP A 106 -6.60 20.16 1.45
CA TRP A 106 -7.09 19.28 2.52
C TRP A 106 -6.14 18.11 2.72
N PRO A 107 -5.53 18.00 3.91
CA PRO A 107 -4.66 16.87 4.19
C PRO A 107 -5.43 15.55 4.10
N PRO A 108 -4.82 14.49 3.53
CA PRO A 108 -5.46 13.19 3.47
C PRO A 108 -5.71 12.65 4.88
N PRO A 109 -6.92 12.17 5.21
CA PRO A 109 -7.19 11.63 6.54
C PRO A 109 -6.49 10.30 6.80
N TYR A 110 -6.24 9.53 5.74
CA TYR A 110 -5.57 8.24 5.77
C TYR A 110 -5.13 7.83 4.36
N GLY A 111 -4.29 6.79 4.27
CA GLY A 111 -4.01 6.06 3.04
C GLY A 111 -4.47 4.61 3.14
N VAL A 112 -4.41 3.88 2.03
CA VAL A 112 -4.79 2.47 1.98
C VAL A 112 -3.66 1.63 1.40
N LEU A 113 -3.21 0.62 2.17
CA LEU A 113 -2.40 -0.49 1.68
C LEU A 113 -3.33 -1.65 1.28
N ARG A 114 -3.31 -2.02 0.01
CA ARG A 114 -4.13 -3.11 -0.51
C ARG A 114 -3.27 -4.34 -0.75
N TYR A 115 -3.28 -5.25 0.19
CA TYR A 115 -2.67 -6.57 0.06
C TYR A 115 -3.58 -7.54 -0.71
N ARG A 116 -3.05 -8.69 -1.14
CA ARG A 116 -3.83 -9.69 -1.90
C ARG A 116 -5.08 -10.18 -1.16
N ASP A 117 -5.03 -10.22 0.16
CA ASP A 117 -6.09 -10.80 1.01
C ASP A 117 -6.88 -9.78 1.82
N ARG A 118 -6.40 -8.54 1.95
CA ARG A 118 -7.09 -7.47 2.69
C ARG A 118 -6.65 -6.06 2.31
N ALA A 119 -7.47 -5.08 2.68
CA ALA A 119 -7.12 -3.67 2.67
C ALA A 119 -6.89 -3.18 4.10
N LEU A 120 -5.86 -2.40 4.31
CA LEU A 120 -5.52 -1.77 5.58
C LEU A 120 -5.60 -0.24 5.42
N ARG A 121 -6.39 0.42 6.26
CA ARG A 121 -6.36 1.88 6.39
C ARG A 121 -5.23 2.28 7.33
N VAL A 122 -4.37 3.17 6.89
CA VAL A 122 -3.27 3.74 7.66
C VAL A 122 -3.58 5.21 7.92
N PRO A 123 -3.86 5.63 9.15
CA PRO A 123 -4.14 7.01 9.49
C PRO A 123 -2.95 7.91 9.16
N TYR A 124 -3.19 9.12 8.65
CA TYR A 124 -2.16 10.15 8.49
C TYR A 124 -1.96 10.86 9.83
N THR A 125 -1.05 10.32 10.63
CA THR A 125 -0.74 10.87 11.97
C THR A 125 0.46 11.81 11.92
N PRO A 126 0.58 12.74 12.87
CA PRO A 126 1.79 13.56 13.03
C PRO A 126 3.07 12.72 13.12
N ALA A 127 3.03 11.62 13.87
CA ALA A 127 4.18 10.73 14.03
C ALA A 127 4.63 10.11 12.68
N LEU A 128 3.70 9.61 11.86
CA LEU A 128 4.02 9.07 10.53
C LEU A 128 4.58 10.17 9.62
N ARG A 129 3.98 11.36 9.65
CA ARG A 129 4.45 12.51 8.88
C ARG A 129 5.89 12.90 9.26
N GLU A 130 6.16 13.04 10.54
CA GLU A 130 7.50 13.38 11.05
C GLU A 130 8.54 12.34 10.68
N GLU A 131 8.20 11.06 10.79
CA GLU A 131 9.10 9.96 10.40
C GLU A 131 9.46 10.03 8.92
N VAL A 132 8.47 10.22 8.04
CA VAL A 132 8.69 10.39 6.59
C VAL A 132 9.57 11.60 6.30
N LEU A 133 9.31 12.75 6.93
CA LEU A 133 10.09 13.97 6.72
C LEU A 133 11.54 13.80 7.20
N ARG A 134 11.75 13.13 8.33
CA ARG A 134 13.10 12.81 8.83
C ARG A 134 13.86 11.92 7.87
N LEU A 135 13.21 10.88 7.32
CA LEU A 135 13.82 9.99 6.33
C LEU A 135 14.12 10.71 5.01
N LEU A 136 13.21 11.57 4.55
CA LEU A 136 13.41 12.37 3.35
C LEU A 136 14.64 13.29 3.51
N GLU A 137 14.78 13.93 4.68
CA GLU A 137 15.94 14.76 4.96
C GLU A 137 17.24 13.95 5.05
N ALA A 138 17.22 12.78 5.67
CA ALA A 138 18.37 11.89 5.72
C ALA A 138 18.85 11.46 4.32
N VAL A 139 17.91 11.13 3.43
CA VAL A 139 18.24 10.81 2.02
C VAL A 139 18.80 12.03 1.29
N ARG A 140 18.23 13.22 1.52
CA ARG A 140 18.66 14.46 0.85
C ARG A 140 20.05 14.93 1.27
N THR A 141 20.39 14.79 2.54
CA THR A 141 21.68 15.25 3.06
C THR A 141 22.82 14.27 2.78
N GLY A 142 22.51 13.09 2.24
CA GLY A 142 23.52 12.05 1.99
C GLY A 142 24.20 11.58 3.28
N GLY A 143 23.60 11.95 4.43
CA GLY A 143 24.17 11.69 5.76
C GLY A 143 23.91 10.26 6.18
N GLY A 144 24.76 9.37 5.77
CA GLY A 144 24.81 8.04 6.30
C GLY A 144 25.85 7.23 5.57
N GLU A 145 26.66 6.49 6.29
CA GLU A 145 27.32 5.34 5.68
C GLU A 145 26.25 4.53 4.95
N PRO A 146 26.61 3.94 3.78
CA PRO A 146 25.69 3.02 3.10
C PRO A 146 25.20 2.02 4.16
N PRO A 147 23.88 1.74 4.22
CA PRO A 147 23.37 0.78 5.19
C PRO A 147 24.18 -0.50 5.06
N GLU A 148 24.55 -1.09 6.20
CA GLU A 148 25.21 -2.40 6.21
C GLU A 148 24.43 -3.37 5.31
N GLY A 149 25.15 -4.15 4.54
CA GLY A 149 24.55 -5.10 3.61
C GLY A 149 23.58 -6.04 4.32
N THR A 150 22.64 -6.53 3.58
CA THR A 150 21.65 -7.46 4.11
C THR A 150 22.29 -8.82 4.47
N ASP A 151 21.91 -9.39 5.60
CA ASP A 151 22.22 -10.79 5.96
C ASP A 151 21.40 -11.81 5.15
N SER A 152 20.46 -11.34 4.32
CA SER A 152 19.65 -12.18 3.46
C SER A 152 20.32 -12.43 2.11
N ALA A 153 20.81 -13.65 1.90
CA ALA A 153 21.34 -14.09 0.59
C ALA A 153 20.32 -13.95 -0.55
N ALA A 154 19.02 -14.11 -0.26
CA ALA A 154 17.97 -13.98 -1.26
C ALA A 154 17.80 -12.53 -1.74
N LEU A 155 17.77 -11.57 -0.79
CA LEU A 155 17.70 -10.15 -1.12
C LEU A 155 18.96 -9.69 -1.85
N CYS A 156 20.14 -10.14 -1.42
CA CYS A 156 21.40 -9.81 -2.06
C CYS A 156 21.45 -10.31 -3.52
N ARG A 157 21.00 -11.53 -3.78
CA ARG A 157 20.95 -12.09 -5.15
C ARG A 157 20.00 -11.33 -6.08
N ALA A 158 18.90 -10.81 -5.54
CA ALA A 158 17.91 -10.03 -6.29
C ALA A 158 18.30 -8.54 -6.44
N CYS A 159 19.35 -8.10 -5.78
CA CYS A 159 19.75 -6.69 -5.76
C CYS A 159 20.49 -6.30 -7.05
N PRO A 160 20.04 -5.28 -7.79
CA PRO A 160 20.72 -4.83 -9.02
C PRO A 160 22.10 -4.21 -8.74
N PHE A 161 22.36 -3.78 -7.52
CA PHE A 161 23.64 -3.20 -7.11
C PHE A 161 24.64 -4.25 -6.58
N GLN A 162 24.28 -5.51 -6.51
CA GLN A 162 25.17 -6.58 -6.02
C GLN A 162 26.56 -6.57 -6.68
N PRO A 163 26.71 -6.34 -8.01
CA PRO A 163 28.01 -6.38 -8.66
C PRO A 163 29.00 -5.31 -8.16
N VAL A 164 28.48 -4.16 -7.70
CA VAL A 164 29.28 -3.00 -7.25
C VAL A 164 29.23 -2.80 -5.73
N CYS A 165 28.42 -3.57 -5.01
CA CYS A 165 28.29 -3.51 -3.58
C CYS A 165 29.46 -4.20 -2.89
N ALA A 166 30.08 -3.55 -1.89
CA ALA A 166 31.13 -4.14 -1.08
C ALA A 166 30.71 -5.45 -0.40
N ASP A 167 29.50 -5.47 0.17
CA ASP A 167 28.91 -6.66 0.78
C ASP A 167 28.45 -7.71 -0.24
N GLY A 168 28.16 -7.29 -1.48
CA GLY A 168 27.81 -8.17 -2.57
C GLY A 168 28.94 -9.20 -2.87
N ALA A 169 30.18 -8.85 -2.63
CA ALA A 169 31.32 -9.75 -2.79
C ALA A 169 31.23 -10.96 -1.83
N ARG A 170 30.75 -10.75 -0.61
CA ARG A 170 30.57 -11.78 0.41
C ARG A 170 29.61 -12.89 -0.05
N TRP A 171 28.57 -12.53 -0.79
CA TRP A 171 27.54 -13.47 -1.25
C TRP A 171 27.83 -14.10 -2.61
N ARG A 172 28.74 -13.50 -3.42
CA ARG A 172 29.17 -14.06 -4.72
C ARG A 172 29.87 -15.41 -4.57
N GLN A 173 30.46 -15.67 -3.44
CA GLN A 173 31.18 -16.94 -3.16
C GLN A 173 30.22 -18.13 -3.04
N PHE A 174 28.96 -17.90 -2.66
CA PHE A 174 27.93 -18.94 -2.48
C PHE A 174 27.09 -19.24 -3.73
N THR A 175 27.33 -18.52 -4.84
CA THR A 175 26.57 -18.72 -6.09
C THR A 175 27.33 -19.52 -7.15
N ARG A 176 28.51 -20.04 -6.82
CA ARG A 176 29.35 -20.85 -7.73
C ARG A 176 29.36 -22.35 -7.41
N ALA A 177 28.38 -22.84 -6.66
CA ALA A 177 28.19 -24.28 -6.40
C ALA A 177 26.96 -24.81 -7.13
#